data_ee1318b837a79a8a0f192e32575ceda2
#
_entry.id   ee1318b837a79a8a0f192e32575ceda2
#
_cell.length_a   1.000
_cell.length_b   1.000
_cell.length_c   1.000
_cell.angle_alpha   90.00
_cell.angle_beta   90.00
_cell.angle_gamma   90.00
#
_symmetry.space_group_name_H-M   'P 1'
#
loop_
_entity.id
_entity.type
_entity.pdbx_description
1 polymer ?
#
loop_
_entity_poly.entity_id
_entity_poly.type
_entity_poly.pdbx_seq_one_letter_code
_entity_poly.pdbx_strand_id
1 'polypeptide(L)'
;MNQFKRYVHDIIVFGVVMESWEVVVVGAGPAALRAAIESADNGATTILIDSLGIGSRQGKATLSGIASSICEVNSISHRDDTIAAGGEVTNSIMAATICGDSVSIISQLERWGLVFRRDQEGMPHTSKVPGHSKPRLTGCGDSSVREITRLLEEQVIKRKITRKYDCVATSLITDNQQIRGLTFLDILNGEVNAIQSKTVILATEGYEGLWTTPSEGAGTGAALAAKAGITLVGMSNFPIHPLTIKGTNIHMPIELLDSGGLLRKSNGDDASFSDVIDETCVLDLRELNSDSKIWFSNILSTIKNRTGLNIDVDVIPINCSIITTGGIPIDYKSRATFNDGKMWFTGLYAAGRSANTGMHGAGLLPGNILLEDLFTGERAGAAASMWALNEEFNNSDLIQIEQSNVRKEIQDLYLNDGKSVGQISSTVASLIRKIEDNHNEKTLKSVNKNLSEINKNGISLADKSKVMNTELLMAIQIKGLLTILTQIASS
;
A
#
# COMPACT_ATOMS: atom_id res chain seq x y z
N MET A 1 8.51 -31.91 -25.21
CA MET A 1 7.05 -31.95 -25.38
C MET A 1 6.33 -32.33 -24.10
N ASN A 2 6.91 -32.00 -22.90
CA ASN A 2 6.35 -32.36 -21.57
C ASN A 2 6.28 -31.14 -20.60
N GLN A 3 6.29 -29.90 -21.10
CA GLN A 3 6.22 -28.69 -20.24
C GLN A 3 4.87 -27.95 -20.33
N PHE A 4 3.91 -28.42 -21.10
CA PHE A 4 2.62 -27.70 -21.33
C PHE A 4 1.44 -28.21 -20.48
N LYS A 5 1.67 -29.15 -19.52
CA LYS A 5 0.59 -29.78 -18.73
C LYS A 5 0.49 -29.33 -17.28
N ARG A 6 1.07 -28.20 -16.87
CA ARG A 6 0.99 -27.70 -15.48
C ARG A 6 0.06 -26.49 -15.28
N TYR A 7 -0.78 -26.19 -16.22
CA TYR A 7 -1.67 -25.03 -16.14
C TYR A 7 -3.12 -25.51 -16.09
N VAL A 8 -3.81 -25.05 -15.07
CA VAL A 8 -5.24 -25.25 -14.81
C VAL A 8 -5.59 -26.66 -14.35
N HIS A 9 -5.60 -26.87 -13.04
CA HIS A 9 -6.38 -27.97 -12.44
C HIS A 9 -7.85 -27.53 -12.45
N ASP A 10 -8.56 -27.83 -13.55
CA ASP A 10 -10.01 -27.71 -13.60
C ASP A 10 -10.62 -28.80 -12.77
N ILE A 11 -11.02 -28.48 -11.54
CA ILE A 11 -11.87 -29.38 -10.73
C ILE A 11 -13.29 -29.17 -11.24
N ILE A 12 -13.80 -30.14 -12.00
CA ILE A 12 -15.18 -30.14 -12.45
C ILE A 12 -16.08 -30.54 -11.29
N VAL A 13 -16.70 -29.55 -10.65
CA VAL A 13 -17.83 -29.76 -9.74
C VAL A 13 -19.09 -29.30 -10.46
N PHE A 14 -19.98 -30.23 -10.81
CA PHE A 14 -21.24 -29.97 -11.51
C PHE A 14 -21.14 -29.21 -12.86
N GLY A 15 -20.08 -29.46 -13.65
CA GLY A 15 -19.99 -28.92 -15.01
C GLY A 15 -19.51 -27.46 -15.10
N VAL A 16 -19.18 -26.82 -14.01
CA VAL A 16 -18.55 -25.49 -13.97
C VAL A 16 -17.06 -25.66 -13.76
N VAL A 17 -16.26 -25.20 -14.71
CA VAL A 17 -14.79 -25.12 -14.57
C VAL A 17 -14.47 -24.03 -13.56
N MET A 18 -13.92 -24.39 -12.40
CA MET A 18 -13.51 -23.46 -11.38
C MET A 18 -12.03 -23.11 -11.54
N GLU A 19 -11.73 -21.82 -11.66
CA GLU A 19 -10.36 -21.34 -11.70
C GLU A 19 -9.71 -21.51 -10.31
N SER A 20 -8.57 -22.23 -10.25
CA SER A 20 -7.91 -22.58 -8.99
C SER A 20 -6.41 -22.24 -9.04
N TRP A 21 -5.90 -21.60 -7.98
CA TRP A 21 -4.50 -21.19 -7.85
C TRP A 21 -3.98 -21.50 -6.45
N GLU A 22 -2.72 -21.91 -6.33
CA GLU A 22 -2.12 -22.16 -5.02
C GLU A 22 -1.94 -20.86 -4.24
N VAL A 23 -1.46 -19.82 -4.90
CA VAL A 23 -1.25 -18.49 -4.32
C VAL A 23 -1.95 -17.44 -5.17
N VAL A 24 -2.82 -16.66 -4.54
CA VAL A 24 -3.41 -15.46 -5.14
C VAL A 24 -2.84 -14.23 -4.44
N VAL A 25 -2.22 -13.34 -5.21
CA VAL A 25 -1.71 -12.06 -4.72
C VAL A 25 -2.64 -10.94 -5.18
N VAL A 26 -3.12 -10.13 -4.24
CA VAL A 26 -3.99 -8.97 -4.52
C VAL A 26 -3.18 -7.70 -4.41
N GLY A 27 -3.02 -6.99 -5.52
CA GLY A 27 -2.26 -5.75 -5.63
C GLY A 27 -1.24 -5.78 -6.76
N ALA A 28 -0.59 -4.64 -7.00
CA ALA A 28 0.42 -4.48 -8.05
C ALA A 28 1.56 -3.53 -7.66
N GLY A 29 1.64 -3.15 -6.41
CA GLY A 29 2.76 -2.37 -5.86
C GLY A 29 4.01 -3.24 -5.64
N PRO A 30 5.12 -2.63 -5.18
CA PRO A 30 6.37 -3.35 -4.93
C PRO A 30 6.22 -4.59 -4.05
N ALA A 31 5.43 -4.51 -2.98
CA ALA A 31 5.15 -5.64 -2.08
C ALA A 31 4.44 -6.80 -2.80
N ALA A 32 3.40 -6.51 -3.59
CA ALA A 32 2.65 -7.53 -4.32
C ALA A 32 3.51 -8.21 -5.39
N LEU A 33 4.23 -7.43 -6.18
CA LEU A 33 5.12 -7.96 -7.22
C LEU A 33 6.24 -8.81 -6.60
N ARG A 34 6.84 -8.35 -5.49
CA ARG A 34 7.87 -9.11 -4.77
C ARG A 34 7.32 -10.42 -4.21
N ALA A 35 6.09 -10.41 -3.65
CA ALA A 35 5.44 -11.61 -3.15
C ALA A 35 5.14 -12.62 -4.26
N ALA A 36 4.64 -12.16 -5.41
CA ALA A 36 4.36 -13.03 -6.53
C ALA A 36 5.64 -13.68 -7.11
N ILE A 37 6.73 -12.90 -7.22
CA ILE A 37 8.04 -13.38 -7.66
C ILE A 37 8.52 -14.51 -6.75
N GLU A 38 8.50 -14.28 -5.43
CA GLU A 38 8.98 -15.26 -4.45
C GLU A 38 8.12 -16.52 -4.44
N SER A 39 6.79 -16.37 -4.53
CA SER A 39 5.87 -17.51 -4.60
C SER A 39 6.13 -18.39 -5.82
N ALA A 40 6.36 -17.77 -6.98
CA ALA A 40 6.65 -18.47 -8.22
C ALA A 40 8.04 -19.14 -8.20
N ASP A 41 9.05 -18.47 -7.64
CA ASP A 41 10.42 -19.03 -7.51
C ASP A 41 10.44 -20.25 -6.60
N ASN A 42 9.55 -20.32 -5.60
CA ASN A 42 9.34 -21.51 -4.75
C ASN A 42 8.49 -22.61 -5.43
N GLY A 43 8.00 -22.37 -6.65
CA GLY A 43 7.30 -23.37 -7.46
C GLY A 43 5.78 -23.41 -7.31
N ALA A 44 5.17 -22.49 -6.56
CA ALA A 44 3.71 -22.42 -6.45
C ALA A 44 3.08 -21.78 -7.70
N THR A 45 1.92 -22.30 -8.12
CA THR A 45 1.10 -21.68 -9.15
C THR A 45 0.53 -20.38 -8.61
N THR A 46 0.95 -19.25 -9.21
CA THR A 46 0.70 -17.91 -8.67
C THR A 46 -0.04 -17.03 -9.65
N ILE A 47 -1.04 -16.30 -9.18
CA ILE A 47 -1.76 -15.27 -9.94
C ILE A 47 -1.75 -13.94 -9.19
N LEU A 48 -1.57 -12.85 -9.94
CA LEU A 48 -1.76 -11.48 -9.49
C LEU A 48 -3.14 -10.97 -9.90
N ILE A 49 -3.87 -10.34 -8.98
CA ILE A 49 -5.13 -9.63 -9.24
C ILE A 49 -4.91 -8.15 -8.95
N ASP A 50 -5.15 -7.33 -9.93
CA ASP A 50 -4.89 -5.90 -9.89
C ASP A 50 -6.04 -5.08 -10.48
N SER A 51 -6.41 -4.01 -9.80
CA SER A 51 -7.43 -3.07 -10.27
C SER A 51 -6.95 -2.10 -11.35
N LEU A 52 -5.67 -2.12 -11.68
CA LEU A 52 -5.04 -1.24 -12.66
C LEU A 52 -4.13 -2.05 -13.59
N GLY A 53 -3.74 -1.48 -14.71
CA GLY A 53 -2.80 -2.09 -15.65
C GLY A 53 -1.33 -1.92 -15.24
N ILE A 54 -0.43 -2.52 -16.02
CA ILE A 54 1.03 -2.42 -15.85
C ILE A 54 1.47 -0.94 -15.83
N GLY A 55 2.34 -0.60 -14.88
CA GLY A 55 2.91 0.74 -14.76
C GLY A 55 1.95 1.82 -14.28
N SER A 56 0.68 1.47 -13.99
CA SER A 56 -0.34 2.44 -13.58
C SER A 56 -0.19 2.90 -12.13
N ARG A 57 0.48 2.13 -11.29
CA ARG A 57 0.68 2.47 -9.88
C ARG A 57 2.04 3.09 -9.63
N GLN A 58 2.02 4.37 -9.31
CA GLN A 58 3.13 5.03 -8.64
C GLN A 58 2.73 5.18 -7.16
N GLY A 59 3.40 4.44 -6.29
CA GLY A 59 3.12 4.51 -4.86
C GLY A 59 3.39 5.91 -4.31
N LYS A 60 2.38 6.57 -3.77
CA LYS A 60 2.50 7.94 -3.26
C LYS A 60 3.35 8.04 -2.01
N ALA A 61 3.31 7.04 -1.15
CA ALA A 61 4.02 7.03 0.11
C ALA A 61 5.51 6.68 0.00
N THR A 62 5.96 6.31 -1.18
CA THR A 62 7.29 5.76 -1.43
C THR A 62 8.10 6.66 -2.37
N LEU A 63 7.99 7.96 -2.20
CA LEU A 63 8.68 8.94 -3.06
C LEU A 63 10.18 9.00 -2.82
N SER A 64 10.64 8.44 -1.72
CA SER A 64 12.06 8.34 -1.37
C SER A 64 12.67 7.04 -1.89
N GLY A 65 13.99 6.97 -1.89
CA GLY A 65 14.73 5.72 -2.04
C GLY A 65 14.48 4.74 -0.89
N ILE A 66 15.26 3.70 -0.85
CA ILE A 66 15.23 2.68 0.21
C ILE A 66 16.22 3.08 1.30
N ALA A 67 15.79 3.09 2.57
CA ALA A 67 16.72 3.21 3.68
C ALA A 67 17.51 1.90 3.81
N SER A 68 18.83 1.99 3.70
CA SER A 68 19.73 0.83 3.76
C SER A 68 21.00 1.10 4.53
N SER A 69 21.44 0.12 5.30
CA SER A 69 22.68 0.17 6.09
C SER A 69 23.94 -0.18 5.25
N ILE A 70 23.93 0.12 3.96
CA ILE A 70 24.98 -0.31 3.02
C ILE A 70 26.38 0.28 3.36
N CYS A 71 26.41 1.47 3.96
CA CYS A 71 27.64 2.14 4.40
C CYS A 71 27.91 1.94 5.90
N GLU A 72 27.26 0.99 6.56
CA GLU A 72 27.36 0.77 7.99
C GLU A 72 27.93 -0.62 8.28
N VAL A 73 28.64 -0.75 9.41
CA VAL A 73 29.17 -2.05 9.87
C VAL A 73 28.04 -3.02 10.23
N ASN A 74 26.89 -2.47 10.70
CA ASN A 74 25.70 -3.21 11.04
C ASN A 74 24.47 -2.28 10.99
N SER A 75 23.27 -2.83 11.16
CA SER A 75 22.01 -2.10 11.08
C SER A 75 21.53 -1.51 12.41
N ILE A 76 22.37 -1.47 13.45
CA ILE A 76 21.94 -1.03 14.80
C ILE A 76 21.47 0.42 14.78
N SER A 77 22.27 1.33 14.20
CA SER A 77 21.88 2.75 14.12
C SER A 77 20.65 2.98 13.24
N HIS A 78 20.42 2.17 12.20
CA HIS A 78 19.21 2.22 11.39
C HIS A 78 17.97 1.82 12.21
N ARG A 79 18.07 0.72 12.98
CA ARG A 79 17.03 0.31 13.92
C ARG A 79 16.73 1.41 14.94
N ASP A 80 17.77 1.99 15.55
CA ASP A 80 17.63 2.99 16.61
C ASP A 80 16.98 4.28 16.08
N ASP A 81 17.35 4.74 14.89
CA ASP A 81 16.70 5.87 14.22
C ASP A 81 15.22 5.54 13.88
N THR A 82 14.94 4.31 13.48
CA THR A 82 13.56 3.84 13.21
C THR A 82 12.71 3.89 14.48
N ILE A 83 13.24 3.39 15.60
CA ILE A 83 12.56 3.43 16.89
C ILE A 83 12.37 4.87 17.37
N ALA A 84 13.40 5.71 17.21
CA ALA A 84 13.31 7.12 17.57
C ALA A 84 12.23 7.88 16.77
N ALA A 85 12.09 7.57 15.48
CA ALA A 85 11.05 8.16 14.63
C ALA A 85 9.64 7.69 15.01
N GLY A 86 9.46 6.41 15.31
CA GLY A 86 8.15 5.82 15.61
C GLY A 86 7.71 5.94 17.07
N GLY A 87 8.64 6.20 17.99
CA GLY A 87 8.36 6.32 19.42
C GLY A 87 8.07 5.00 20.14
N GLU A 88 7.46 5.08 21.31
CA GLU A 88 7.26 3.93 22.24
C GLU A 88 6.40 2.80 21.65
N VAL A 89 5.53 3.10 20.69
CA VAL A 89 4.64 2.10 20.07
C VAL A 89 5.32 1.29 18.97
N THR A 90 6.59 1.59 18.67
CA THR A 90 7.37 0.87 17.64
C THR A 90 7.73 -0.54 18.13
N ASN A 91 7.46 -1.54 17.27
CA ASN A 91 7.94 -2.91 17.49
C ASN A 91 9.44 -3.01 17.19
N SER A 92 10.26 -2.96 18.24
CA SER A 92 11.72 -2.96 18.12
C SER A 92 12.29 -4.22 17.49
N ILE A 93 11.63 -5.37 17.64
CA ILE A 93 12.05 -6.65 17.05
C ILE A 93 11.83 -6.62 15.53
N MET A 94 10.66 -6.17 15.09
CA MET A 94 10.37 -6.02 13.65
C MET A 94 11.25 -4.96 13.02
N ALA A 95 11.46 -3.81 13.68
CA ALA A 95 12.39 -2.78 13.21
C ALA A 95 13.81 -3.35 13.04
N ALA A 96 14.31 -4.09 14.03
CA ALA A 96 15.64 -4.73 13.92
C ALA A 96 15.72 -5.74 12.76
N THR A 97 14.69 -6.55 12.59
CA THR A 97 14.62 -7.57 11.53
C THR A 97 14.61 -6.94 10.15
N ILE A 98 13.73 -5.96 9.92
CA ILE A 98 13.59 -5.31 8.61
C ILE A 98 14.82 -4.46 8.27
N CYS A 99 15.34 -3.68 9.22
CA CYS A 99 16.59 -2.93 9.01
C CYS A 99 17.79 -3.85 8.75
N GLY A 100 17.82 -5.03 9.38
CA GLY A 100 18.85 -6.05 9.19
C GLY A 100 18.91 -6.60 7.76
N ASP A 101 17.76 -6.76 7.12
CA ASP A 101 17.67 -7.29 5.76
C ASP A 101 17.90 -6.24 4.66
N SER A 102 18.05 -4.96 5.01
CA SER A 102 18.11 -3.84 4.06
C SER A 102 19.21 -3.99 2.99
N VAL A 103 20.39 -4.44 3.37
CA VAL A 103 21.52 -4.64 2.45
C VAL A 103 21.25 -5.81 1.48
N SER A 104 20.63 -6.88 1.96
CA SER A 104 20.23 -8.03 1.14
C SER A 104 19.23 -7.63 0.06
N ILE A 105 18.26 -6.79 0.42
CA ILE A 105 17.24 -6.27 -0.50
C ILE A 105 17.88 -5.42 -1.60
N ILE A 106 18.78 -4.49 -1.25
CA ILE A 106 19.53 -3.70 -2.25
C ILE A 106 20.31 -4.61 -3.19
N SER A 107 21.07 -5.55 -2.63
CA SER A 107 21.87 -6.51 -3.43
C SER A 107 21.02 -7.35 -4.37
N GLN A 108 19.80 -7.72 -3.95
CA GLN A 108 18.86 -8.46 -4.80
C GLN A 108 18.35 -7.62 -5.97
N LEU A 109 18.01 -6.36 -5.73
CA LEU A 109 17.57 -5.44 -6.79
C LEU A 109 18.71 -5.20 -7.81
N GLU A 110 19.93 -5.03 -7.37
CA GLU A 110 21.08 -4.90 -8.26
C GLU A 110 21.34 -6.17 -9.08
N ARG A 111 21.25 -7.35 -8.47
CA ARG A 111 21.35 -8.64 -9.20
C ARG A 111 20.27 -8.81 -10.26
N TRP A 112 19.10 -8.21 -10.08
CA TRP A 112 18.05 -8.21 -11.09
C TRP A 112 18.23 -7.14 -12.15
N GLY A 113 19.18 -6.20 -11.95
CA GLY A 113 19.56 -5.20 -12.94
C GLY A 113 19.16 -3.77 -12.61
N LEU A 114 18.75 -3.48 -11.36
CA LEU A 114 18.52 -2.09 -10.95
C LEU A 114 19.84 -1.33 -10.90
N VAL A 115 19.87 -0.15 -11.50
CA VAL A 115 21.01 0.75 -11.46
C VAL A 115 20.70 1.90 -10.50
N PHE A 116 21.24 1.83 -9.30
CA PHE A 116 21.18 2.93 -8.34
C PHE A 116 22.07 4.10 -8.76
N ARG A 117 21.73 5.31 -8.32
CA ARG A 117 22.66 6.43 -8.37
C ARG A 117 23.96 6.03 -7.67
N ARG A 118 25.10 6.35 -8.29
CA ARG A 118 26.43 6.00 -7.78
C ARG A 118 27.13 7.23 -7.25
N ASP A 119 27.97 7.04 -6.24
CA ASP A 119 28.94 8.01 -5.79
C ASP A 119 30.23 7.96 -6.66
N GLN A 120 31.23 8.77 -6.29
CA GLN A 120 32.50 8.84 -7.02
C GLN A 120 33.34 7.55 -6.92
N GLU A 121 33.08 6.72 -5.91
CA GLU A 121 33.78 5.44 -5.68
C GLU A 121 33.03 4.27 -6.38
N GLY A 122 31.90 4.56 -7.03
CA GLY A 122 31.08 3.57 -7.72
C GLY A 122 30.13 2.77 -6.81
N MET A 123 30.02 3.15 -5.54
CA MET A 123 29.06 2.58 -4.60
C MET A 123 27.68 3.21 -4.77
N PRO A 124 26.59 2.54 -4.39
CA PRO A 124 25.27 3.19 -4.35
C PRO A 124 25.33 4.46 -3.50
N HIS A 125 24.93 5.58 -4.10
CA HIS A 125 24.89 6.87 -3.39
C HIS A 125 23.87 6.79 -2.25
N THR A 126 24.24 7.30 -1.08
CA THR A 126 23.36 7.37 0.09
C THR A 126 23.15 8.81 0.51
N SER A 127 21.90 9.24 0.57
CA SER A 127 21.51 10.57 1.05
C SER A 127 21.28 10.57 2.56
N LYS A 128 21.69 11.66 3.21
CA LYS A 128 21.40 11.93 4.63
C LYS A 128 20.24 12.90 4.72
N VAL A 129 19.10 12.42 5.15
CA VAL A 129 17.89 13.24 5.31
C VAL A 129 17.49 13.32 6.78
N PRO A 130 16.64 14.28 7.17
CA PRO A 130 16.17 14.42 8.54
C PRO A 130 15.60 13.11 9.12
N GLY A 131 15.90 12.85 10.39
CA GLY A 131 15.56 11.61 11.10
C GLY A 131 16.66 10.54 11.05
N HIS A 132 17.57 10.59 10.09
CA HIS A 132 18.69 9.65 9.97
C HIS A 132 19.94 10.17 10.65
N SER A 133 20.53 9.38 11.54
CA SER A 133 21.83 9.67 12.15
C SER A 133 23.00 9.55 11.15
N LYS A 134 22.82 8.72 10.09
CA LYS A 134 23.80 8.45 9.03
C LYS A 134 23.15 8.51 7.65
N PRO A 135 23.92 8.74 6.56
CA PRO A 135 23.40 8.61 5.20
C PRO A 135 22.90 7.19 4.93
N ARG A 136 21.65 7.03 4.44
CA ARG A 136 21.05 5.70 4.18
C ARG A 136 20.13 5.63 2.97
N LEU A 137 19.54 6.76 2.54
CA LEU A 137 18.60 6.70 1.42
C LEU A 137 19.33 6.46 0.12
N THR A 138 19.08 5.29 -0.47
CA THR A 138 19.64 4.88 -1.76
C THR A 138 18.52 4.69 -2.78
N GLY A 139 18.74 5.15 -4.01
CA GLY A 139 17.69 5.11 -5.03
C GLY A 139 18.17 5.58 -6.40
N CYS A 140 17.20 5.92 -7.24
CA CYS A 140 17.38 6.42 -8.60
C CYS A 140 16.86 7.87 -8.72
N GLY A 141 17.15 8.71 -7.73
CA GLY A 141 16.59 10.04 -7.63
C GLY A 141 15.06 10.01 -7.45
N ASP A 142 14.34 10.89 -8.12
CA ASP A 142 12.86 10.96 -8.09
C ASP A 142 12.15 9.82 -8.84
N SER A 143 12.91 8.89 -9.39
CA SER A 143 12.42 7.74 -10.16
C SER A 143 12.51 6.42 -9.39
N SER A 144 12.95 6.42 -8.14
CA SER A 144 13.28 5.21 -7.37
C SER A 144 12.14 4.20 -7.36
N VAL A 145 10.95 4.58 -6.97
CA VAL A 145 9.78 3.67 -6.92
C VAL A 145 9.40 3.18 -8.31
N ARG A 146 9.42 4.07 -9.31
CA ARG A 146 9.08 3.71 -10.69
C ARG A 146 10.05 2.68 -11.24
N GLU A 147 11.35 2.88 -11.07
CA GLU A 147 12.36 1.96 -11.58
C GLU A 147 12.34 0.61 -10.85
N ILE A 148 12.12 0.61 -9.54
CA ILE A 148 11.95 -0.63 -8.75
C ILE A 148 10.69 -1.37 -9.21
N THR A 149 9.55 -0.67 -9.33
CA THR A 149 8.30 -1.30 -9.79
C THR A 149 8.47 -1.87 -11.20
N ARG A 150 9.07 -1.10 -12.12
CA ARG A 150 9.35 -1.56 -13.49
C ARG A 150 10.22 -2.82 -13.50
N LEU A 151 11.28 -2.83 -12.67
CA LEU A 151 12.14 -4.02 -12.54
C LEU A 151 11.35 -5.23 -12.03
N LEU A 152 10.53 -5.05 -11.00
CA LEU A 152 9.73 -6.14 -10.44
C LEU A 152 8.68 -6.63 -11.44
N GLU A 153 8.03 -5.76 -12.20
CA GLU A 153 7.13 -6.15 -13.29
C GLU A 153 7.87 -6.95 -14.38
N GLU A 154 9.08 -6.55 -14.72
CA GLU A 154 9.93 -7.31 -15.64
C GLU A 154 10.24 -8.72 -15.09
N GLN A 155 10.52 -8.84 -13.78
CA GLN A 155 10.74 -10.13 -13.14
C GLN A 155 9.48 -11.01 -13.13
N VAL A 156 8.29 -10.42 -12.94
CA VAL A 156 6.99 -11.10 -13.05
C VAL A 156 6.77 -11.64 -14.46
N ILE A 157 7.05 -10.82 -15.49
CA ILE A 157 6.94 -11.21 -16.91
C ILE A 157 7.93 -12.33 -17.26
N LYS A 158 9.19 -12.23 -16.82
CA LYS A 158 10.23 -13.26 -17.05
C LYS A 158 9.81 -14.63 -16.49
N ARG A 159 9.11 -14.66 -15.35
CA ARG A 159 8.62 -15.89 -14.71
C ARG A 159 7.28 -16.36 -15.27
N LYS A 160 6.69 -15.61 -16.20
CA LYS A 160 5.36 -15.88 -16.78
C LYS A 160 4.27 -16.02 -15.72
N ILE A 161 4.34 -15.21 -14.66
CA ILE A 161 3.30 -15.16 -13.62
C ILE A 161 2.03 -14.62 -14.26
N THR A 162 0.91 -15.33 -14.06
CA THR A 162 -0.39 -14.91 -14.56
C THR A 162 -0.85 -13.64 -13.86
N ARG A 163 -1.41 -12.70 -14.57
CA ARG A 163 -1.93 -11.45 -14.04
C ARG A 163 -3.28 -11.10 -14.65
N LYS A 164 -4.26 -10.80 -13.81
CA LYS A 164 -5.56 -10.25 -14.20
C LYS A 164 -5.56 -8.74 -13.90
N TYR A 165 -5.70 -7.96 -14.95
CA TYR A 165 -5.81 -6.50 -14.88
C TYR A 165 -7.27 -6.08 -14.80
N ASP A 166 -7.52 -4.84 -14.36
CA ASP A 166 -8.85 -4.27 -14.25
C ASP A 166 -9.81 -5.13 -13.39
N CYS A 167 -9.23 -5.81 -12.38
CA CYS A 167 -9.96 -6.71 -11.50
C CYS A 167 -9.85 -6.24 -10.05
N VAL A 168 -10.98 -5.94 -9.43
CA VAL A 168 -11.05 -5.46 -8.03
C VAL A 168 -11.48 -6.60 -7.12
N ALA A 169 -10.62 -6.97 -6.16
CA ALA A 169 -11.00 -7.93 -5.13
C ALA A 169 -12.16 -7.39 -4.27
N THR A 170 -13.19 -8.19 -4.07
CA THR A 170 -14.45 -7.77 -3.45
C THR A 170 -14.75 -8.48 -2.14
N SER A 171 -14.38 -9.77 -2.01
CA SER A 171 -14.54 -10.52 -0.76
C SER A 171 -13.51 -11.65 -0.66
N LEU A 172 -13.08 -11.95 0.57
CA LEU A 172 -12.35 -13.18 0.89
C LEU A 172 -13.37 -14.30 1.10
N ILE A 173 -13.12 -15.47 0.53
CA ILE A 173 -13.91 -16.68 0.77
C ILE A 173 -13.23 -17.44 1.88
N THR A 174 -13.90 -17.59 3.02
CA THR A 174 -13.31 -18.15 4.23
C THR A 174 -14.21 -19.23 4.84
N ASP A 175 -13.59 -20.19 5.50
CA ASP A 175 -14.25 -21.23 6.27
C ASP A 175 -13.47 -21.46 7.56
N ASN A 176 -14.11 -21.26 8.72
CA ASN A 176 -13.49 -21.43 10.03
C ASN A 176 -12.10 -20.74 10.15
N GLN A 177 -12.02 -19.45 9.75
CA GLN A 177 -10.78 -18.66 9.78
C GLN A 177 -9.65 -19.23 8.90
N GLN A 178 -10.04 -19.91 7.84
CA GLN A 178 -9.14 -20.40 6.80
C GLN A 178 -9.58 -19.90 5.44
N ILE A 179 -8.62 -19.50 4.60
CA ILE A 179 -8.85 -19.08 3.21
C ILE A 179 -9.30 -20.27 2.36
N ARG A 180 -10.30 -20.01 1.48
CA ARG A 180 -10.75 -20.90 0.43
C ARG A 180 -10.64 -20.27 -0.95
N GLY A 181 -10.49 -18.96 -1.02
CA GLY A 181 -10.38 -18.20 -2.26
C GLY A 181 -10.75 -16.74 -2.09
N LEU A 182 -11.08 -16.11 -3.18
CA LEU A 182 -11.61 -14.75 -3.18
C LEU A 182 -12.55 -14.52 -4.36
N THR A 183 -13.39 -13.49 -4.24
CA THR A 183 -14.17 -12.95 -5.35
C THR A 183 -13.56 -11.65 -5.85
N PHE A 184 -13.76 -11.36 -7.12
CA PHE A 184 -13.34 -10.10 -7.73
C PHE A 184 -14.37 -9.63 -8.77
N LEU A 185 -14.46 -8.32 -8.93
CA LEU A 185 -15.19 -7.69 -10.02
C LEU A 185 -14.22 -7.46 -11.19
N ASP A 186 -14.54 -7.99 -12.34
CA ASP A 186 -13.92 -7.62 -13.60
C ASP A 186 -14.57 -6.32 -14.11
N ILE A 187 -13.81 -5.22 -14.12
CA ILE A 187 -14.31 -3.89 -14.46
C ILE A 187 -14.65 -3.81 -15.94
N LEU A 188 -13.95 -4.58 -16.79
CA LEU A 188 -14.12 -4.52 -18.23
C LEU A 188 -15.48 -5.06 -18.68
N ASN A 189 -16.02 -6.06 -18.00
CA ASN A 189 -17.32 -6.68 -18.35
C ASN A 189 -18.38 -6.52 -17.27
N GLY A 190 -18.02 -6.05 -16.07
CA GLY A 190 -18.93 -5.85 -14.96
C GLY A 190 -19.35 -7.15 -14.27
N GLU A 191 -18.62 -8.24 -14.47
CA GLU A 191 -18.95 -9.55 -13.90
C GLU A 191 -18.18 -9.82 -12.61
N VAL A 192 -18.91 -10.42 -11.65
CA VAL A 192 -18.30 -10.95 -10.43
C VAL A 192 -17.84 -12.38 -10.68
N ASN A 193 -16.54 -12.58 -10.55
CA ASN A 193 -15.89 -13.86 -10.66
C ASN A 193 -15.36 -14.34 -9.32
N ALA A 194 -15.05 -15.62 -9.20
CA ALA A 194 -14.45 -16.22 -8.02
C ALA A 194 -13.26 -17.11 -8.40
N ILE A 195 -12.25 -17.11 -7.56
CA ILE A 195 -11.07 -17.97 -7.67
C ILE A 195 -10.96 -18.81 -6.40
N GLN A 196 -10.81 -20.11 -6.56
CA GLN A 196 -10.42 -21.00 -5.48
C GLN A 196 -8.91 -20.84 -5.21
N SER A 197 -8.53 -20.76 -3.93
CA SER A 197 -7.13 -20.57 -3.58
C SER A 197 -6.80 -21.23 -2.25
N LYS A 198 -5.58 -21.75 -2.14
CA LYS A 198 -5.04 -22.27 -0.87
C LYS A 198 -4.56 -21.12 0.01
N THR A 199 -4.00 -20.06 -0.59
CA THR A 199 -3.51 -18.88 0.11
C THR A 199 -3.83 -17.60 -0.64
N VAL A 200 -4.07 -16.53 0.11
CA VAL A 200 -4.24 -15.16 -0.40
C VAL A 200 -3.25 -14.23 0.28
N ILE A 201 -2.54 -13.42 -0.50
CA ILE A 201 -1.64 -12.37 -0.03
C ILE A 201 -2.30 -11.02 -0.35
N LEU A 202 -2.66 -10.26 0.67
CA LEU A 202 -3.19 -8.90 0.52
C LEU A 202 -2.02 -7.91 0.54
N ALA A 203 -1.72 -7.32 -0.60
CA ALA A 203 -0.63 -6.37 -0.79
C ALA A 203 -1.08 -5.15 -1.61
N THR A 204 -2.20 -4.57 -1.18
CA THR A 204 -2.84 -3.42 -1.81
C THR A 204 -2.36 -2.10 -1.21
N GLU A 205 -2.96 -1.01 -1.64
CA GLU A 205 -2.71 0.34 -1.15
C GLU A 205 -3.10 0.54 0.32
N GLY A 206 -2.58 1.62 0.92
CA GLY A 206 -3.06 2.16 2.20
C GLY A 206 -4.45 2.79 2.08
N TYR A 207 -4.89 3.45 3.15
CA TYR A 207 -6.25 4.01 3.24
C TYR A 207 -6.27 5.55 3.31
N GLU A 208 -5.31 6.20 2.65
CA GLU A 208 -5.20 7.66 2.56
C GLU A 208 -6.44 8.33 1.95
N GLY A 209 -7.24 7.54 1.21
CA GLY A 209 -8.53 7.97 0.66
C GLY A 209 -9.56 8.40 1.70
N LEU A 210 -9.37 8.09 2.99
CA LEU A 210 -10.20 8.63 4.07
C LEU A 210 -10.13 10.15 4.14
N TRP A 211 -8.99 10.77 3.85
CA TRP A 211 -8.77 12.21 3.91
C TRP A 211 -8.99 12.94 2.60
N THR A 212 -8.99 12.21 1.51
CA THR A 212 -9.00 12.74 0.14
C THR A 212 -10.12 12.11 -0.68
N THR A 213 -9.75 11.27 -1.63
CA THR A 213 -10.67 10.50 -2.47
C THR A 213 -10.27 9.03 -2.49
N PRO A 214 -11.19 8.10 -2.70
CA PRO A 214 -10.88 6.66 -2.71
C PRO A 214 -9.76 6.26 -3.68
N SER A 215 -9.60 6.99 -4.78
CA SER A 215 -8.53 6.75 -5.76
C SER A 215 -7.12 6.99 -5.23
N GLU A 216 -7.00 7.72 -4.11
CA GLU A 216 -5.71 8.03 -3.48
C GLU A 216 -5.21 6.91 -2.53
N GLY A 217 -6.09 5.99 -2.18
CA GLY A 217 -5.82 4.84 -1.31
C GLY A 217 -7.10 4.32 -0.70
N ALA A 218 -7.64 3.24 -1.26
CA ALA A 218 -8.93 2.69 -0.85
C ALA A 218 -8.84 1.73 0.34
N GLY A 219 -7.61 1.33 0.75
CA GLY A 219 -7.42 0.36 1.82
C GLY A 219 -8.03 -1.01 1.52
N THR A 220 -8.07 -1.41 0.26
CA THR A 220 -8.81 -2.59 -0.20
C THR A 220 -8.47 -3.84 0.61
N GLY A 221 -7.17 -4.14 0.79
CA GLY A 221 -6.74 -5.32 1.55
C GLY A 221 -7.12 -5.26 3.02
N ALA A 222 -6.93 -4.09 3.67
CA ALA A 222 -7.31 -3.90 5.06
C ALA A 222 -8.83 -4.05 5.25
N ALA A 223 -9.64 -3.50 4.34
CA ALA A 223 -11.10 -3.63 4.38
C ALA A 223 -11.56 -5.08 4.19
N LEU A 224 -10.94 -5.84 3.27
CA LEU A 224 -11.24 -7.25 3.06
C LEU A 224 -10.92 -8.09 4.31
N ALA A 225 -9.79 -7.85 4.94
CA ALA A 225 -9.40 -8.53 6.18
C ALA A 225 -10.34 -8.19 7.35
N ALA A 226 -10.72 -6.89 7.48
CA ALA A 226 -11.68 -6.46 8.49
C ALA A 226 -13.07 -7.11 8.31
N LYS A 227 -13.56 -7.21 7.08
CA LYS A 227 -14.80 -7.95 6.75
C LYS A 227 -14.70 -9.44 7.10
N ALA A 228 -13.52 -10.04 6.97
CA ALA A 228 -13.27 -11.44 7.35
C ALA A 228 -13.12 -11.63 8.87
N GLY A 229 -13.23 -10.57 9.67
CA GLY A 229 -13.21 -10.62 11.14
C GLY A 229 -11.83 -10.36 11.76
N ILE A 230 -10.86 -9.84 11.01
CA ILE A 230 -9.56 -9.43 11.56
C ILE A 230 -9.67 -8.00 12.10
N THR A 231 -9.30 -7.79 13.35
CA THR A 231 -9.16 -6.46 13.93
C THR A 231 -7.90 -5.81 13.38
N LEU A 232 -8.04 -4.64 12.76
CA LEU A 232 -6.92 -3.86 12.26
C LEU A 232 -6.17 -3.19 13.42
N VAL A 233 -4.86 -3.03 13.29
CA VAL A 233 -4.01 -2.44 14.33
C VAL A 233 -3.24 -1.23 13.81
N GLY A 234 -2.81 -0.35 14.73
CA GLY A 234 -2.09 0.87 14.38
C GLY A 234 -2.94 1.91 13.64
N MET A 235 -4.26 1.81 13.73
CA MET A 235 -5.20 2.60 12.95
C MET A 235 -5.32 4.06 13.39
N SER A 236 -4.82 4.41 14.57
CA SER A 236 -4.73 5.77 15.10
C SER A 236 -3.40 6.46 14.85
N ASN A 237 -2.45 5.78 14.21
CA ASN A 237 -1.15 6.34 13.87
C ASN A 237 -1.21 6.92 12.44
N PHE A 238 -1.00 8.24 12.33
CA PHE A 238 -1.04 8.95 11.06
C PHE A 238 0.29 9.68 10.82
N PRO A 239 1.39 8.95 10.53
CA PRO A 239 2.64 9.59 10.15
C PRO A 239 2.44 10.53 8.97
N ILE A 240 3.29 11.51 8.85
CA ILE A 240 3.20 12.53 7.81
C ILE A 240 4.39 12.48 6.85
N HIS A 241 4.11 12.87 5.60
CA HIS A 241 5.12 13.27 4.63
C HIS A 241 5.15 14.80 4.57
N PRO A 242 6.29 15.45 4.87
CA PRO A 242 6.34 16.91 5.03
C PRO A 242 6.43 17.68 3.73
N LEU A 243 6.78 17.05 2.61
CA LEU A 243 7.06 17.71 1.35
C LEU A 243 5.94 17.48 0.31
N THR A 244 4.75 18.00 0.58
CA THR A 244 3.65 18.02 -0.39
C THR A 244 3.42 19.46 -0.88
N ILE A 245 3.28 19.68 -2.17
CA ILE A 245 2.99 21.01 -2.71
C ILE A 245 1.61 21.46 -2.27
N LYS A 246 1.53 22.59 -1.61
CA LYS A 246 0.29 23.12 -1.03
C LYS A 246 -0.83 23.22 -2.06
N GLY A 247 -2.01 22.71 -1.70
CA GLY A 247 -3.19 22.70 -2.57
C GLY A 247 -3.17 21.65 -3.68
N THR A 248 -2.21 20.74 -3.65
CA THR A 248 -2.09 19.63 -4.61
C THR A 248 -1.88 18.30 -3.87
N ASN A 249 -1.87 17.21 -4.63
CA ASN A 249 -1.44 15.90 -4.16
C ASN A 249 -0.05 15.51 -4.73
N ILE A 250 0.77 16.50 -5.04
CA ILE A 250 2.13 16.29 -5.55
C ILE A 250 3.08 16.25 -4.37
N HIS A 251 3.63 15.06 -4.12
CA HIS A 251 4.61 14.84 -3.09
C HIS A 251 6.02 14.94 -3.69
N MET A 252 6.95 15.50 -2.96
CA MET A 252 8.33 15.68 -3.41
C MET A 252 9.27 14.75 -2.64
N PRO A 253 10.32 14.20 -3.31
CA PRO A 253 11.31 13.37 -2.66
C PRO A 253 12.02 14.08 -1.51
N ILE A 254 12.19 13.39 -0.40
CA ILE A 254 12.82 13.96 0.79
C ILE A 254 14.32 14.19 0.59
N GLU A 255 14.92 13.44 -0.34
CA GLU A 255 16.33 13.57 -0.74
C GLU A 255 16.66 14.93 -1.38
N LEU A 256 15.66 15.71 -1.78
CA LEU A 256 15.85 17.10 -2.19
C LEU A 256 16.54 17.93 -1.10
N LEU A 257 16.28 17.61 0.18
CA LEU A 257 16.90 18.31 1.32
C LEU A 257 18.41 18.04 1.43
N ASP A 258 18.85 16.80 1.13
CA ASP A 258 20.29 16.46 1.09
C ASP A 258 20.98 17.01 -0.18
N SER A 259 20.18 17.35 -1.18
CA SER A 259 20.65 17.84 -2.49
C SER A 259 20.76 19.37 -2.58
N GLY A 260 20.58 20.07 -1.46
CA GLY A 260 20.64 21.54 -1.39
C GLY A 260 19.27 22.23 -1.25
N GLY A 261 18.19 21.46 -1.15
CA GLY A 261 16.85 22.02 -0.82
C GLY A 261 16.81 22.46 0.64
N LEU A 262 16.22 23.64 0.91
CA LEU A 262 16.09 24.21 2.24
C LEU A 262 14.64 24.36 2.63
N LEU A 263 14.30 23.92 3.85
CA LEU A 263 13.00 24.22 4.46
C LEU A 263 13.05 25.60 5.10
N ARG A 264 12.08 26.45 4.78
CA ARG A 264 12.00 27.80 5.35
C ARG A 264 10.59 28.11 5.82
N LYS A 265 10.49 28.88 6.89
CA LYS A 265 9.26 29.53 7.34
C LYS A 265 8.89 30.66 6.38
N SER A 266 7.67 31.13 6.46
CA SER A 266 7.19 32.27 5.63
C SER A 266 7.95 33.57 5.85
N ASN A 267 8.62 33.74 7.02
CA ASN A 267 9.47 34.88 7.33
C ASN A 267 10.91 34.74 6.79
N GLY A 268 11.26 33.60 6.18
CA GLY A 268 12.59 33.29 5.63
C GLY A 268 13.53 32.54 6.57
N ASP A 269 13.17 32.33 7.84
CA ASP A 269 13.96 31.55 8.77
C ASP A 269 13.97 30.06 8.40
N ASP A 270 14.99 29.33 8.85
CA ASP A 270 15.06 27.90 8.66
C ASP A 270 13.89 27.18 9.39
N ALA A 271 13.32 26.18 8.75
CA ALA A 271 12.23 25.38 9.28
C ALA A 271 12.65 23.91 9.49
N SER A 272 12.04 23.28 10.47
CA SER A 272 12.11 21.83 10.74
C SER A 272 10.85 21.12 10.22
N PHE A 273 10.83 19.79 10.25
CA PHE A 273 9.63 19.03 9.90
C PHE A 273 8.45 19.31 10.82
N SER A 274 8.69 19.59 12.12
CA SER A 274 7.62 19.99 13.03
C SER A 274 6.98 21.33 12.63
N ASP A 275 7.79 22.28 12.18
CA ASP A 275 7.24 23.58 11.73
C ASP A 275 6.30 23.43 10.53
N VAL A 276 6.53 22.44 9.64
CA VAL A 276 5.63 22.21 8.48
C VAL A 276 4.23 21.73 8.91
N ILE A 277 4.11 21.14 10.10
CA ILE A 277 2.82 20.72 10.66
C ILE A 277 2.03 21.95 11.12
N ASP A 278 2.69 22.85 11.84
CA ASP A 278 2.05 23.94 12.58
C ASP A 278 1.94 25.24 11.79
N GLU A 279 2.82 25.42 10.80
CA GLU A 279 2.96 26.68 10.08
C GLU A 279 2.99 26.50 8.55
N THR A 280 2.74 27.58 7.83
CA THR A 280 2.98 27.61 6.39
C THR A 280 4.48 27.70 6.12
N CYS A 281 5.07 26.63 5.60
CA CYS A 281 6.46 26.56 5.19
C CYS A 281 6.60 26.54 3.67
N VAL A 282 7.82 26.79 3.21
CA VAL A 282 8.21 26.70 1.81
C VAL A 282 9.43 25.84 1.64
N LEU A 283 9.55 25.17 0.50
CA LEU A 283 10.75 24.48 0.06
C LEU A 283 11.49 25.39 -0.94
N ASP A 284 12.72 25.75 -0.60
CA ASP A 284 13.61 26.55 -1.42
C ASP A 284 14.59 25.65 -2.17
N LEU A 285 14.47 25.57 -3.49
CA LEU A 285 15.29 24.73 -4.36
C LEU A 285 16.26 25.54 -5.25
N ARG A 286 16.39 26.84 -5.01
CA ARG A 286 17.20 27.72 -5.85
C ARG A 286 18.69 27.38 -5.83
N GLU A 287 19.17 26.78 -4.75
CA GLU A 287 20.57 26.37 -4.55
C GLU A 287 20.87 24.93 -5.04
N LEU A 288 19.92 24.27 -5.69
CA LEU A 288 20.17 22.93 -6.25
C LEU A 288 21.28 22.98 -7.31
N ASN A 289 22.27 22.10 -7.15
CA ASN A 289 23.34 21.94 -8.14
C ASN A 289 22.84 21.24 -9.43
N SER A 290 23.62 21.33 -10.49
CA SER A 290 23.26 20.78 -11.81
C SER A 290 23.06 19.27 -11.80
N ASP A 291 23.83 18.51 -11.02
CA ASP A 291 23.72 17.06 -10.91
C ASP A 291 22.40 16.66 -10.23
N SER A 292 22.06 17.32 -9.14
CA SER A 292 20.78 17.14 -8.45
C SER A 292 19.60 17.49 -9.36
N LYS A 293 19.67 18.55 -10.16
CA LYS A 293 18.64 18.89 -11.14
C LYS A 293 18.39 17.78 -12.17
N ILE A 294 19.42 17.01 -12.53
CA ILE A 294 19.28 15.86 -13.43
C ILE A 294 18.57 14.71 -12.72
N TRP A 295 18.99 14.36 -11.50
CA TRP A 295 18.43 13.25 -10.73
C TRP A 295 16.99 13.47 -10.28
N PHE A 296 16.56 14.74 -10.16
CA PHE A 296 15.20 15.13 -9.77
C PHE A 296 14.40 15.77 -10.91
N SER A 297 14.81 15.55 -12.16
CA SER A 297 14.25 16.22 -13.34
C SER A 297 12.74 15.99 -13.53
N ASN A 298 12.20 14.82 -13.16
CA ASN A 298 10.77 14.55 -13.30
C ASN A 298 9.93 15.38 -12.32
N ILE A 299 10.33 15.44 -11.04
CA ILE A 299 9.60 16.24 -10.06
C ILE A 299 9.72 17.73 -10.35
N LEU A 300 10.92 18.20 -10.76
CA LEU A 300 11.12 19.61 -11.14
C LEU A 300 10.26 20.00 -12.34
N SER A 301 10.17 19.13 -13.35
CA SER A 301 9.27 19.33 -14.50
C SER A 301 7.80 19.29 -14.07
N THR A 302 7.43 18.42 -13.15
CA THR A 302 6.06 18.31 -12.63
C THR A 302 5.67 19.57 -11.86
N ILE A 303 6.55 20.11 -11.02
CA ILE A 303 6.36 21.38 -10.32
C ILE A 303 6.05 22.46 -11.34
N LYS A 304 6.96 22.67 -12.32
CA LYS A 304 6.79 23.69 -13.36
C LYS A 304 5.48 23.53 -14.14
N ASN A 305 5.16 22.32 -14.57
CA ASN A 305 4.01 22.07 -15.45
C ASN A 305 2.66 22.15 -14.71
N ARG A 306 2.62 21.84 -13.42
CA ARG A 306 1.39 21.78 -12.62
C ARG A 306 1.11 23.05 -11.84
N THR A 307 2.15 23.76 -11.41
CA THR A 307 2.02 24.97 -10.58
C THR A 307 2.44 26.25 -11.30
N GLY A 308 3.19 26.16 -12.39
CA GLY A 308 3.78 27.31 -13.09
C GLY A 308 5.03 27.88 -12.38
N LEU A 309 5.42 27.36 -11.21
CA LEU A 309 6.56 27.85 -10.45
C LEU A 309 7.89 27.50 -11.15
N ASN A 310 8.81 28.46 -11.15
CA ASN A 310 10.17 28.26 -11.61
C ASN A 310 11.11 28.11 -10.39
N ILE A 311 11.65 26.93 -10.18
CA ILE A 311 12.50 26.61 -9.03
C ILE A 311 13.78 27.43 -8.94
N ASP A 312 14.25 28.06 -10.02
CA ASP A 312 15.42 28.92 -10.02
C ASP A 312 15.13 30.31 -9.44
N VAL A 313 13.85 30.69 -9.31
CA VAL A 313 13.40 32.02 -8.85
C VAL A 313 12.42 31.90 -7.70
N ASP A 314 11.46 30.96 -7.80
CA ASP A 314 10.34 30.83 -6.88
C ASP A 314 10.63 29.81 -5.77
N VAL A 315 10.08 30.05 -4.59
CA VAL A 315 9.99 29.05 -3.51
C VAL A 315 8.67 28.29 -3.60
N ILE A 316 8.65 27.03 -3.19
CA ILE A 316 7.50 26.15 -3.33
C ILE A 316 6.73 26.12 -2.02
N PRO A 317 5.48 26.62 -1.95
CA PRO A 317 4.65 26.44 -0.76
C PRO A 317 4.36 24.95 -0.52
N ILE A 318 4.56 24.50 0.72
CA ILE A 318 4.39 23.10 1.11
C ILE A 318 3.40 22.94 2.26
N ASN A 319 2.89 21.74 2.40
CA ASN A 319 2.15 21.22 3.55
C ASN A 319 2.46 19.76 3.77
N CYS A 320 2.02 19.22 4.91
CA CYS A 320 2.08 17.79 5.19
C CYS A 320 0.96 17.03 4.49
N SER A 321 1.23 15.76 4.20
CA SER A 321 0.21 14.78 3.84
C SER A 321 0.32 13.55 4.73
N ILE A 322 -0.83 12.94 5.02
CA ILE A 322 -0.89 11.76 5.86
C ILE A 322 -0.41 10.54 5.08
N ILE A 323 0.31 9.69 5.79
CA ILE A 323 0.72 8.36 5.34
C ILE A 323 0.15 7.35 6.34
N THR A 324 -0.58 6.36 5.83
CA THR A 324 -1.15 5.32 6.68
C THR A 324 -0.16 4.19 6.88
N THR A 325 0.05 3.74 8.11
CA THR A 325 0.93 2.61 8.47
C THR A 325 0.22 1.55 9.31
N GLY A 326 -1.04 1.81 9.67
CA GLY A 326 -1.94 0.81 10.25
C GLY A 326 -2.43 -0.19 9.22
N GLY A 327 -3.00 -1.29 9.68
CA GLY A 327 -3.54 -2.31 8.79
C GLY A 327 -3.66 -3.69 9.43
N ILE A 328 -3.53 -4.72 8.64
CA ILE A 328 -3.62 -6.13 9.03
C ILE A 328 -2.43 -6.48 9.92
N PRO A 329 -2.63 -6.91 11.18
CA PRO A 329 -1.53 -7.36 12.02
C PRO A 329 -0.86 -8.59 11.42
N ILE A 330 0.46 -8.57 11.30
CA ILE A 330 1.24 -9.68 10.75
C ILE A 330 2.36 -10.12 11.71
N ASP A 331 2.74 -11.38 11.59
CA ASP A 331 3.94 -11.90 12.21
C ASP A 331 5.19 -11.73 11.31
N TYR A 332 6.35 -12.22 11.76
CA TYR A 332 7.63 -12.15 11.04
C TYR A 332 7.65 -12.94 9.71
N LYS A 333 6.65 -13.80 9.46
CA LYS A 333 6.42 -14.51 8.18
C LYS A 333 5.36 -13.85 7.32
N SER A 334 4.94 -12.63 7.66
CA SER A 334 3.86 -11.89 7.01
C SER A 334 2.50 -12.62 7.02
N ARG A 335 2.29 -13.56 7.96
CA ARG A 335 1.00 -14.23 8.16
C ARG A 335 0.05 -13.27 8.87
N ALA A 336 -1.17 -13.12 8.34
CA ALA A 336 -2.20 -12.31 8.97
C ALA A 336 -2.62 -12.94 10.30
N THR A 337 -2.53 -12.19 11.39
CA THR A 337 -2.84 -12.68 12.73
C THR A 337 -4.13 -12.07 13.26
N PHE A 338 -4.74 -12.73 14.22
CA PHE A 338 -5.92 -12.24 14.96
C PHE A 338 -5.82 -12.65 16.43
N ASN A 339 -6.79 -12.25 17.24
CA ASN A 339 -6.77 -12.53 18.67
C ASN A 339 -5.46 -12.05 19.35
N ASP A 340 -5.17 -10.75 19.19
CA ASP A 340 -3.94 -10.08 19.73
C ASP A 340 -2.65 -10.74 19.25
N GLY A 341 -2.59 -11.15 18.00
CA GLY A 341 -1.41 -11.74 17.38
C GLY A 341 -1.15 -13.21 17.74
N LYS A 342 -2.03 -13.83 18.55
CA LYS A 342 -1.82 -15.19 19.07
C LYS A 342 -2.15 -16.29 18.05
N MET A 343 -3.02 -15.98 17.09
CA MET A 343 -3.50 -16.97 16.12
C MET A 343 -3.28 -16.45 14.70
N TRP A 344 -2.93 -17.36 13.82
CA TRP A 344 -2.83 -17.09 12.39
C TRP A 344 -4.16 -17.36 11.70
N PHE A 345 -4.61 -16.43 10.86
CA PHE A 345 -5.74 -16.64 9.96
C PHE A 345 -5.23 -17.53 8.81
N THR A 346 -5.56 -18.80 8.84
CA THR A 346 -4.92 -19.82 8.01
C THR A 346 -5.03 -19.51 6.52
N GLY A 347 -3.91 -19.53 5.82
CA GLY A 347 -3.85 -19.21 4.38
C GLY A 347 -3.90 -17.73 4.04
N LEU A 348 -4.08 -16.82 5.01
CA LEU A 348 -4.06 -15.38 4.78
C LEU A 348 -2.72 -14.77 5.15
N TYR A 349 -2.20 -13.93 4.25
CA TYR A 349 -0.97 -13.17 4.40
C TYR A 349 -1.23 -11.71 4.04
N ALA A 350 -0.41 -10.81 4.56
CA ALA A 350 -0.45 -9.42 4.14
C ALA A 350 0.96 -8.86 4.00
N ALA A 351 1.13 -7.91 3.09
CA ALA A 351 2.41 -7.26 2.81
C ALA A 351 2.23 -5.79 2.45
N GLY A 352 3.30 -5.01 2.61
CA GLY A 352 3.31 -3.60 2.27
C GLY A 352 2.23 -2.80 3.01
N ARG A 353 1.62 -1.90 2.32
CA ARG A 353 0.65 -0.92 2.87
C ARG A 353 -0.65 -1.54 3.42
N SER A 354 -0.96 -2.78 3.08
CA SER A 354 -2.09 -3.52 3.68
C SER A 354 -1.76 -4.06 5.06
N ALA A 355 -0.49 -4.30 5.35
CA ALA A 355 0.00 -4.91 6.57
C ALA A 355 0.38 -3.87 7.63
N ASN A 356 0.37 -4.29 8.88
CA ASN A 356 1.02 -3.58 9.97
C ASN A 356 2.06 -4.48 10.62
N THR A 357 3.34 -4.12 10.45
CA THR A 357 4.48 -4.80 11.08
C THR A 357 4.73 -4.29 12.50
N GLY A 358 4.17 -3.12 12.82
CA GLY A 358 4.53 -2.35 14.00
C GLY A 358 5.91 -1.67 13.91
N MET A 359 6.61 -1.76 12.78
CA MET A 359 7.90 -1.08 12.58
C MET A 359 7.76 0.44 12.67
N HIS A 360 6.66 0.98 12.17
CA HIS A 360 6.32 2.38 12.23
C HIS A 360 5.38 2.64 13.41
N GLY A 361 5.65 3.65 14.18
CA GLY A 361 4.77 4.09 15.27
C GLY A 361 4.03 5.38 14.90
N ALA A 362 4.13 6.38 15.76
CA ALA A 362 3.55 7.71 15.51
C ALA A 362 4.27 8.47 14.39
N GLY A 363 5.51 8.12 14.07
CA GLY A 363 6.32 8.74 13.02
C GLY A 363 6.92 7.71 12.07
N LEU A 364 7.45 8.20 10.96
CA LEU A 364 8.01 7.42 9.88
C LEU A 364 9.44 7.86 9.58
N LEU A 365 10.38 6.92 9.61
CA LEU A 365 11.72 7.18 9.11
C LEU A 365 11.72 7.13 7.57
N PRO A 366 12.17 8.17 6.86
CA PRO A 366 12.19 8.19 5.41
C PRO A 366 12.89 6.97 4.79
N GLY A 367 12.29 6.40 3.73
CA GLY A 367 12.84 5.23 3.02
C GLY A 367 12.49 3.87 3.63
N ASN A 368 11.94 3.82 4.85
CA ASN A 368 11.57 2.56 5.48
C ASN A 368 10.32 1.92 4.89
N ILE A 369 9.39 2.69 4.32
CA ILE A 369 8.18 2.13 3.69
C ILE A 369 8.55 1.21 2.52
N LEU A 370 9.40 1.67 1.62
CA LEU A 370 9.78 0.86 0.47
C LEU A 370 10.62 -0.36 0.88
N LEU A 371 11.44 -0.21 1.92
CA LEU A 371 12.15 -1.32 2.55
C LEU A 371 11.16 -2.36 3.11
N GLU A 372 10.16 -1.91 3.86
CA GLU A 372 9.10 -2.76 4.43
C GLU A 372 8.27 -3.45 3.34
N ASP A 373 7.91 -2.74 2.27
CA ASP A 373 7.19 -3.30 1.13
C ASP A 373 7.93 -4.50 0.54
N LEU A 374 9.23 -4.35 0.28
CA LEU A 374 10.06 -5.40 -0.32
C LEU A 374 10.31 -6.55 0.63
N PHE A 375 10.57 -6.26 1.91
CA PHE A 375 10.76 -7.27 2.96
C PHE A 375 9.50 -8.11 3.17
N THR A 376 8.37 -7.45 3.44
CA THR A 376 7.11 -8.15 3.74
C THR A 376 6.58 -8.91 2.53
N GLY A 377 6.76 -8.36 1.31
CA GLY A 377 6.44 -9.06 0.07
C GLY A 377 7.21 -10.37 -0.09
N GLU A 378 8.52 -10.34 0.12
CA GLU A 378 9.36 -11.54 0.10
C GLU A 378 8.89 -12.58 1.13
N ARG A 379 8.70 -12.17 2.38
CA ARG A 379 8.29 -13.06 3.47
C ARG A 379 6.91 -13.66 3.24
N ALA A 380 5.95 -12.84 2.75
CA ALA A 380 4.61 -13.32 2.40
C ALA A 380 4.65 -14.35 1.28
N GLY A 381 5.39 -14.05 0.20
CA GLY A 381 5.52 -14.97 -0.93
C GLY A 381 6.14 -16.30 -0.55
N ALA A 382 7.25 -16.27 0.20
CA ALA A 382 7.93 -17.47 0.68
C ALA A 382 7.03 -18.33 1.59
N ALA A 383 6.39 -17.70 2.58
CA ALA A 383 5.58 -18.44 3.55
C ALA A 383 4.28 -18.97 2.92
N ALA A 384 3.63 -18.19 2.05
CA ALA A 384 2.40 -18.59 1.37
C ALA A 384 2.64 -19.77 0.42
N SER A 385 3.70 -19.71 -0.39
CA SER A 385 4.04 -20.82 -1.31
C SER A 385 4.41 -22.09 -0.57
N MET A 386 5.23 -22.00 0.47
CA MET A 386 5.59 -23.18 1.29
C MET A 386 4.37 -23.84 1.94
N TRP A 387 3.41 -23.06 2.42
CA TRP A 387 2.15 -23.58 2.93
C TRP A 387 1.32 -24.20 1.82
N ALA A 388 1.09 -23.47 0.74
CA ALA A 388 0.21 -23.89 -0.35
C ALA A 388 0.65 -25.20 -1.03
N LEU A 389 1.97 -25.43 -1.14
CA LEU A 389 2.51 -26.66 -1.73
C LEU A 389 2.27 -27.93 -0.89
N ASN A 390 2.00 -27.76 0.41
CA ASN A 390 1.72 -28.87 1.34
C ASN A 390 0.21 -29.06 1.61
N GLU A 391 -0.65 -28.20 1.06
CA GLU A 391 -2.10 -28.27 1.25
C GLU A 391 -2.80 -28.77 -0.01
N GLU A 392 -3.98 -29.34 0.17
CA GLU A 392 -4.86 -29.70 -0.93
C GLU A 392 -5.94 -28.64 -1.15
N PHE A 393 -6.49 -28.59 -2.37
CA PHE A 393 -7.67 -27.78 -2.62
C PHE A 393 -8.90 -28.43 -1.97
N ASN A 394 -9.62 -27.66 -1.16
CA ASN A 394 -10.87 -28.11 -0.57
C ASN A 394 -12.05 -27.77 -1.50
N ASN A 395 -12.86 -28.77 -1.83
CA ASN A 395 -14.12 -28.53 -2.47
C ASN A 395 -15.05 -27.77 -1.51
N SER A 396 -15.49 -26.60 -1.92
CA SER A 396 -16.35 -25.78 -1.08
C SER A 396 -17.45 -25.11 -1.90
N ASP A 397 -18.72 -25.39 -1.55
CA ASP A 397 -19.88 -24.68 -2.08
C ASP A 397 -19.85 -23.19 -1.67
N LEU A 398 -19.03 -22.82 -0.67
CA LEU A 398 -18.85 -21.45 -0.19
C LEU A 398 -18.40 -20.50 -1.30
N ILE A 399 -17.66 -21.00 -2.30
CA ILE A 399 -17.19 -20.19 -3.42
C ILE A 399 -18.37 -19.63 -4.23
N GLN A 400 -19.33 -20.51 -4.58
CA GLN A 400 -20.53 -20.11 -5.33
C GLN A 400 -21.48 -19.27 -4.48
N ILE A 401 -21.59 -19.58 -3.19
CA ILE A 401 -22.41 -18.83 -2.25
C ILE A 401 -21.86 -17.39 -2.14
N GLU A 402 -20.57 -17.23 -1.89
CA GLU A 402 -19.97 -15.90 -1.74
C GLU A 402 -19.98 -15.10 -3.04
N GLN A 403 -19.74 -15.75 -4.19
CA GLN A 403 -19.92 -15.09 -5.48
C GLN A 403 -21.33 -14.57 -5.68
N SER A 404 -22.35 -15.34 -5.27
CA SER A 404 -23.75 -14.93 -5.35
C SER A 404 -24.07 -13.78 -4.39
N ASN A 405 -23.51 -13.80 -3.17
CA ASN A 405 -23.65 -12.72 -2.19
C ASN A 405 -23.07 -11.41 -2.74
N VAL A 406 -21.85 -11.44 -3.29
CA VAL A 406 -21.21 -10.25 -3.87
C VAL A 406 -21.98 -9.73 -5.09
N ARG A 407 -22.48 -10.62 -5.96
CA ARG A 407 -23.38 -10.21 -7.07
C ARG A 407 -24.60 -9.46 -6.58
N LYS A 408 -25.22 -9.94 -5.51
CA LYS A 408 -26.37 -9.27 -4.89
C LYS A 408 -25.96 -7.92 -4.29
N GLU A 409 -24.85 -7.84 -3.56
CA GLU A 409 -24.35 -6.57 -3.02
C GLU A 409 -24.11 -5.52 -4.10
N ILE A 410 -23.55 -5.91 -5.25
CA ILE A 410 -23.33 -5.02 -6.38
C ILE A 410 -24.67 -4.63 -7.03
N GLN A 411 -25.60 -5.57 -7.18
CA GLN A 411 -26.92 -5.27 -7.69
C GLN A 411 -27.67 -4.27 -6.81
N ASP A 412 -27.55 -4.38 -5.50
CA ASP A 412 -28.15 -3.46 -4.54
C ASP A 412 -27.63 -2.02 -4.73
N LEU A 413 -26.35 -1.83 -5.10
CA LEU A 413 -25.81 -0.50 -5.45
C LEU A 413 -26.50 0.15 -6.66
N TYR A 414 -26.93 -0.65 -7.63
CA TYR A 414 -27.68 -0.15 -8.79
C TYR A 414 -29.13 0.21 -8.46
N LEU A 415 -29.72 -0.41 -7.43
CA LEU A 415 -31.11 -0.27 -7.06
C LEU A 415 -31.35 0.76 -5.95
N ASN A 416 -30.31 1.07 -5.16
CA ASN A 416 -30.44 2.00 -4.03
C ASN A 416 -30.64 3.45 -4.48
N ASP A 417 -31.48 4.18 -3.72
CA ASP A 417 -31.72 5.63 -3.83
C ASP A 417 -31.00 6.41 -2.73
N GLY A 418 -29.89 5.90 -2.22
CA GLY A 418 -29.11 6.49 -1.16
C GLY A 418 -28.34 7.75 -1.57
N LYS A 419 -27.33 8.12 -0.79
CA LYS A 419 -26.45 9.25 -1.12
C LYS A 419 -25.50 8.88 -2.27
N SER A 420 -25.16 9.87 -3.10
CA SER A 420 -24.18 9.68 -4.16
C SER A 420 -22.78 9.38 -3.58
N VAL A 421 -21.95 8.69 -4.36
CA VAL A 421 -20.56 8.36 -4.03
C VAL A 421 -19.77 9.58 -3.57
N GLY A 422 -19.88 10.71 -4.28
CA GLY A 422 -19.19 11.95 -3.93
C GLY A 422 -19.64 12.55 -2.60
N GLN A 423 -20.95 12.51 -2.29
CA GLN A 423 -21.46 12.98 -1.00
C GLN A 423 -20.95 12.14 0.17
N ILE A 424 -20.87 10.83 -0.02
CA ILE A 424 -20.35 9.93 1.02
C ILE A 424 -18.84 10.14 1.20
N SER A 425 -18.07 10.27 0.12
CA SER A 425 -16.65 10.57 0.17
C SER A 425 -16.37 11.85 0.96
N SER A 426 -17.10 12.94 0.68
CA SER A 426 -16.96 14.19 1.43
C SER A 426 -17.34 14.03 2.90
N THR A 427 -18.36 13.22 3.20
CA THR A 427 -18.76 12.93 4.58
C THR A 427 -17.66 12.15 5.31
N VAL A 428 -17.11 11.12 4.70
CA VAL A 428 -15.99 10.31 5.24
C VAL A 428 -14.79 11.19 5.57
N ALA A 429 -14.39 12.07 4.64
CA ALA A 429 -13.28 13.01 4.85
C ALA A 429 -13.55 13.99 6.01
N SER A 430 -14.80 14.40 6.19
CA SER A 430 -15.18 15.23 7.34
C SER A 430 -15.16 14.46 8.67
N LEU A 431 -15.53 13.18 8.66
CA LEU A 431 -15.59 12.36 9.88
C LEU A 431 -14.18 11.99 10.37
N ILE A 432 -13.25 11.65 9.47
CA ILE A 432 -11.87 11.33 9.88
C ILE A 432 -11.17 12.56 10.45
N ARG A 433 -11.33 13.74 9.85
CA ARG A 433 -10.77 15.00 10.37
C ARG A 433 -11.29 15.32 11.78
N LYS A 434 -12.57 15.04 12.07
CA LYS A 434 -13.10 15.21 13.43
C LYS A 434 -12.42 14.28 14.44
N ILE A 435 -12.03 13.06 14.03
CA ILE A 435 -11.27 12.15 14.90
C ILE A 435 -9.85 12.69 15.13
N GLU A 436 -9.19 13.20 14.09
CA GLU A 436 -7.87 13.81 14.21
C GLU A 436 -7.88 15.03 15.13
N ASP A 437 -8.83 15.95 14.94
CA ASP A 437 -8.95 17.16 15.74
C ASP A 437 -9.23 16.86 17.21
N ASN A 438 -9.98 15.80 17.48
CA ASN A 438 -10.41 15.48 18.85
C ASN A 438 -10.78 14.00 19.03
N HIS A 439 -9.81 13.18 19.36
CA HIS A 439 -9.98 11.75 19.60
C HIS A 439 -10.53 11.49 21.01
N ASN A 440 -11.83 11.75 21.23
CA ASN A 440 -12.51 11.46 22.49
C ASN A 440 -13.79 10.65 22.28
N GLU A 441 -14.28 10.05 23.35
CA GLU A 441 -15.46 9.17 23.33
C GLU A 441 -16.71 9.84 22.72
N LYS A 442 -16.93 11.14 22.93
CA LYS A 442 -18.05 11.89 22.37
C LYS A 442 -17.94 12.00 20.86
N THR A 443 -16.75 12.30 20.35
CA THR A 443 -16.48 12.36 18.91
C THR A 443 -16.66 10.99 18.26
N LEU A 444 -16.10 9.93 18.85
CA LEU A 444 -16.22 8.56 18.34
C LEU A 444 -17.68 8.09 18.30
N LYS A 445 -18.47 8.36 19.36
CA LYS A 445 -19.93 8.09 19.35
C LYS A 445 -20.67 8.85 18.25
N SER A 446 -20.31 10.11 18.01
CA SER A 446 -20.90 10.92 16.93
C SER A 446 -20.54 10.36 15.55
N VAL A 447 -19.29 9.96 15.35
CA VAL A 447 -18.83 9.34 14.09
C VAL A 447 -19.56 8.01 13.86
N ASN A 448 -19.60 7.13 14.85
CA ASN A 448 -20.31 5.84 14.75
C ASN A 448 -21.79 6.00 14.41
N LYS A 449 -22.47 7.03 14.96
CA LYS A 449 -23.85 7.35 14.59
C LYS A 449 -23.98 7.70 13.11
N ASN A 450 -23.10 8.57 12.60
CA ASN A 450 -23.09 8.94 11.18
C ASN A 450 -22.80 7.74 10.26
N LEU A 451 -21.86 6.87 10.64
CA LEU A 451 -21.56 5.64 9.90
C LEU A 451 -22.78 4.71 9.85
N SER A 452 -23.50 4.55 10.96
CA SER A 452 -24.73 3.78 11.02
C SER A 452 -25.81 4.35 10.10
N GLU A 453 -25.96 5.68 10.02
CA GLU A 453 -26.89 6.34 9.13
C GLU A 453 -26.50 6.15 7.65
N ILE A 454 -25.20 6.23 7.30
CA ILE A 454 -24.74 5.97 5.94
C ILE A 454 -25.03 4.52 5.54
N ASN A 455 -24.71 3.56 6.40
CA ASN A 455 -24.96 2.14 6.14
C ASN A 455 -26.46 1.83 5.96
N LYS A 456 -27.33 2.50 6.73
CA LYS A 456 -28.78 2.34 6.62
C LYS A 456 -29.35 2.92 5.31
N ASN A 457 -28.85 4.08 4.90
CA ASN A 457 -29.37 4.80 3.72
C ASN A 457 -28.77 4.24 2.41
N GLY A 458 -27.64 3.55 2.47
CA GLY A 458 -26.94 2.98 1.32
C GLY A 458 -26.26 4.01 0.42
N ILE A 459 -25.64 3.48 -0.63
CA ILE A 459 -24.92 4.24 -1.67
C ILE A 459 -25.75 4.11 -2.96
N SER A 460 -25.97 5.22 -3.67
CA SER A 460 -26.59 5.21 -4.99
C SER A 460 -25.57 5.48 -6.09
N LEU A 461 -25.79 4.83 -7.23
CA LEU A 461 -25.02 5.07 -8.46
C LEU A 461 -25.88 5.89 -9.43
N ALA A 462 -25.33 6.96 -9.98
CA ALA A 462 -25.93 7.71 -11.08
C ALA A 462 -25.69 6.98 -12.42
N ASP A 463 -24.49 6.47 -12.62
CA ASP A 463 -24.18 5.66 -13.79
C ASP A 463 -24.67 4.21 -13.61
N LYS A 464 -25.60 3.81 -14.46
CA LYS A 464 -26.19 2.46 -14.47
C LYS A 464 -25.52 1.50 -15.47
N SER A 465 -24.44 1.91 -16.12
CA SER A 465 -23.64 1.01 -16.95
C SER A 465 -22.98 -0.08 -16.11
N LYS A 466 -22.80 -1.26 -16.68
CA LYS A 466 -22.11 -2.37 -16.01
C LYS A 466 -20.63 -2.43 -16.38
N VAL A 467 -20.28 -1.93 -17.56
CA VAL A 467 -18.97 -2.03 -18.20
C VAL A 467 -18.19 -0.76 -17.96
N MET A 468 -16.94 -0.87 -17.53
CA MET A 468 -16.05 0.27 -17.29
C MET A 468 -16.65 1.36 -16.37
N ASN A 469 -17.49 0.97 -15.41
CA ASN A 469 -18.18 1.89 -14.52
C ASN A 469 -17.24 2.35 -13.39
N THR A 470 -16.69 3.54 -13.54
CA THR A 470 -15.79 4.15 -12.54
C THR A 470 -16.52 4.56 -11.27
N GLU A 471 -17.82 4.88 -11.34
CA GLU A 471 -18.62 5.20 -10.16
C GLU A 471 -18.89 3.95 -9.31
N LEU A 472 -19.14 2.79 -9.95
CA LEU A 472 -19.24 1.51 -9.25
C LEU A 472 -17.91 1.16 -8.54
N LEU A 473 -16.77 1.36 -9.22
CA LEU A 473 -15.47 1.16 -8.61
C LEU A 473 -15.31 2.03 -7.36
N MET A 474 -15.60 3.32 -7.47
CA MET A 474 -15.54 4.24 -6.32
C MET A 474 -16.51 3.86 -5.21
N ALA A 475 -17.70 3.35 -5.53
CA ALA A 475 -18.67 2.89 -4.52
C ALA A 475 -18.14 1.68 -3.73
N ILE A 476 -17.50 0.71 -4.40
CA ILE A 476 -16.84 -0.43 -3.75
C ILE A 476 -15.70 0.04 -2.83
N GLN A 477 -14.88 0.96 -3.32
CA GLN A 477 -13.76 1.53 -2.57
C GLN A 477 -14.25 2.29 -1.33
N ILE A 478 -15.31 3.10 -1.45
CA ILE A 478 -15.89 3.83 -0.32
C ILE A 478 -16.49 2.85 0.72
N LYS A 479 -17.14 1.77 0.31
CA LYS A 479 -17.59 0.72 1.26
C LYS A 479 -16.42 0.16 2.05
N GLY A 480 -15.25 -0.05 1.41
CA GLY A 480 -14.03 -0.43 2.09
C GLY A 480 -13.57 0.61 3.11
N LEU A 481 -13.50 1.88 2.71
CA LEU A 481 -13.10 2.98 3.60
C LEU A 481 -14.06 3.18 4.76
N LEU A 482 -15.37 2.98 4.58
CA LEU A 482 -16.36 2.99 5.66
C LEU A 482 -16.09 1.86 6.67
N THR A 483 -15.71 0.67 6.21
CA THR A 483 -15.31 -0.44 7.08
C THR A 483 -14.08 -0.07 7.92
N ILE A 484 -13.07 0.52 7.30
CA ILE A 484 -11.84 0.98 7.97
C ILE A 484 -12.16 2.09 8.98
N LEU A 485 -12.94 3.10 8.59
CA LEU A 485 -13.34 4.19 9.49
C LEU A 485 -14.15 3.67 10.70
N THR A 486 -14.94 2.62 10.52
CA THR A 486 -15.64 1.95 11.63
C THR A 486 -14.66 1.30 12.59
N GLN A 487 -13.58 0.68 12.10
CA GLN A 487 -12.52 0.13 12.95
C GLN A 487 -11.80 1.25 13.73
N ILE A 488 -11.44 2.36 13.06
CA ILE A 488 -10.81 3.52 13.72
C ILE A 488 -11.73 4.12 14.79
N ALA A 489 -13.02 4.23 14.52
CA ALA A 489 -13.98 4.79 15.46
C ALA A 489 -14.34 3.84 16.62
N SER A 490 -13.91 2.59 16.56
CA SER A 490 -14.14 1.57 17.60
C SER A 490 -12.89 1.25 18.42
N SER A 491 -11.72 1.73 17.98
CA SER A 491 -10.44 1.61 18.70
C SER A 491 -10.26 2.75 19.70
#